data_d4866387d8fc3900fe14e9a22153a578
#
_entry.id   d4866387d8fc3900fe14e9a22153a578
#
_cell.length_a   1.000
_cell.length_b   1.000
_cell.length_c   1.000
_cell.angle_alpha   90.00
_cell.angle_beta   90.00
_cell.angle_gamma   90.00
#
_symmetry.space_group_name_H-M   'P 1'
#
loop_
_entity.id
_entity.type
_entity.pdbx_description
1 polymer ?
#
loop_
_entity_poly.entity_id
_entity_poly.type
_entity_poly.pdbx_seq_one_letter_code
_entity_poly.pdbx_strand_id
1 'polypeptide(L)'
;MIRFDNFNYVYLFILFIFSISISYFSILLGRKLNIIDNPSLEKIHSNPIPRSGGVGIFLTFLLGILFFHTSLNIYESIFLILIFLLGFIDDLRSVPQRIKFITEIGLAILLGVITSWRFSGIFLLDILFFVFYLVGSINAMNEIDGMDGLAGGVALISSLFLTHWFKDMPIIVAIACLGFLVWNFHPAKIFMGDGGSLFLGAFIGITSLKILSSNPSLSTLIALIFIYSVPVYDSFLTVIRRLYSRTSIFKPDLGHFYNKLYDITGNYIGTVMIIYIFAIVLGLTGLYLYEISPVLAILIGGSIWGILTYLGYRLGFITT
;
A
#
# COMPACT_ATOMS: atom_id res chain seq x y z
N MET A 1 -0.51 10.98 27.81
CA MET A 1 -0.61 11.21 26.36
C MET A 1 0.67 11.89 25.91
N ILE A 2 1.53 11.18 25.18
CA ILE A 2 2.90 11.61 24.86
C ILE A 2 2.84 12.41 23.57
N ARG A 3 3.26 13.70 23.61
CA ARG A 3 3.46 14.50 22.39
C ARG A 3 4.73 13.99 21.69
N PHE A 4 4.70 13.90 20.36
CA PHE A 4 5.84 13.48 19.53
C PHE A 4 7.06 14.41 19.58
N ASP A 5 6.93 15.58 20.22
CA ASP A 5 8.06 16.51 20.47
C ASP A 5 9.15 15.90 21.36
N ASN A 6 8.81 14.83 22.13
CA ASN A 6 9.74 13.96 22.83
C ASN A 6 9.55 12.53 22.30
N PHE A 7 10.12 12.24 21.13
CA PHE A 7 10.19 10.88 20.58
C PHE A 7 10.83 9.97 21.61
N ASN A 8 9.99 9.27 22.37
CA ASN A 8 10.52 8.28 23.29
C ASN A 8 10.85 7.04 22.47
N TYR A 9 12.09 6.95 21.99
CA TYR A 9 12.61 5.82 21.21
C TYR A 9 12.32 4.47 21.88
N VAL A 10 12.17 4.47 23.21
CA VAL A 10 11.80 3.28 23.98
C VAL A 10 10.42 2.77 23.58
N TYR A 11 9.42 3.65 23.40
CA TYR A 11 8.09 3.21 22.94
C TYR A 11 8.08 2.70 21.52
N LEU A 12 8.84 3.32 20.60
CA LEU A 12 8.98 2.81 19.24
C LEU A 12 9.66 1.44 19.22
N PHE A 13 10.68 1.26 20.07
CA PHE A 13 11.33 -0.04 20.23
C PHE A 13 10.38 -1.10 20.81
N ILE A 14 9.60 -0.75 21.85
CA ILE A 14 8.58 -1.64 22.42
C ILE A 14 7.54 -2.01 21.34
N LEU A 15 7.06 -1.03 20.57
CA LEU A 15 6.11 -1.27 19.48
C LEU A 15 6.70 -2.19 18.40
N PHE A 16 7.99 -2.05 18.09
CA PHE A 16 8.69 -2.93 17.15
C PHE A 16 8.77 -4.37 17.66
N ILE A 17 9.16 -4.57 18.93
CA ILE A 17 9.18 -5.91 19.54
C ILE A 17 7.77 -6.51 19.60
N PHE A 18 6.77 -5.68 19.92
CA PHE A 18 5.38 -6.11 19.87
C PHE A 18 4.97 -6.54 18.45
N SER A 19 5.35 -5.75 17.42
CA SER A 19 5.05 -6.07 16.02
C SER A 19 5.64 -7.42 15.58
N ILE A 20 6.90 -7.70 15.94
CA ILE A 20 7.52 -8.99 15.67
C ILE A 20 6.73 -10.12 16.35
N SER A 21 6.42 -9.93 17.64
CA SER A 21 5.75 -10.94 18.46
C SER A 21 4.33 -11.22 17.97
N ILE A 22 3.53 -10.18 17.69
CA ILE A 22 2.16 -10.34 17.24
C ILE A 22 2.09 -10.90 15.81
N SER A 23 3.07 -10.60 14.94
CA SER A 23 3.19 -11.22 13.63
C SER A 23 3.48 -12.72 13.74
N TYR A 24 4.30 -13.14 14.71
CA TYR A 24 4.47 -14.56 15.00
C TYR A 24 3.18 -15.22 15.51
N PHE A 25 2.45 -14.56 16.42
CA PHE A 25 1.13 -15.05 16.85
C PHE A 25 0.14 -15.16 15.69
N SER A 26 0.23 -14.27 14.71
CA SER A 26 -0.61 -14.32 13.50
C SER A 26 -0.32 -15.58 12.68
N ILE A 27 0.92 -16.11 12.65
CA ILE A 27 1.24 -17.42 12.04
C ILE A 27 0.44 -18.53 12.73
N LEU A 28 0.45 -18.55 14.08
CA LEU A 28 -0.27 -19.56 14.85
C LEU A 28 -1.78 -19.45 14.68
N LEU A 29 -2.29 -18.20 14.67
CA LEU A 29 -3.71 -17.93 14.42
C LEU A 29 -4.15 -18.41 13.03
N GLY A 30 -3.37 -18.09 11.99
CA GLY A 30 -3.67 -18.50 10.62
C GLY A 30 -3.73 -20.01 10.46
N ARG A 31 -2.80 -20.73 11.11
CA ARG A 31 -2.84 -22.19 11.15
C ARG A 31 -4.06 -22.72 11.89
N LYS A 32 -4.42 -22.13 13.04
CA LYS A 32 -5.58 -22.52 13.84
C LYS A 32 -6.91 -22.28 13.13
N LEU A 33 -7.02 -21.17 12.41
CA LEU A 33 -8.24 -20.80 11.65
C LEU A 33 -8.25 -21.38 10.22
N ASN A 34 -7.21 -22.15 9.85
CA ASN A 34 -7.04 -22.71 8.50
C ASN A 34 -7.02 -21.64 7.38
N ILE A 35 -6.50 -20.45 7.70
CA ILE A 35 -6.25 -19.37 6.74
C ILE A 35 -4.88 -19.63 6.10
N ILE A 36 -4.84 -20.58 5.17
CA ILE A 36 -3.58 -21.09 4.62
C ILE A 36 -3.60 -20.98 3.11
N ASP A 37 -2.51 -20.46 2.56
CA ASP A 37 -2.22 -20.52 1.14
C ASP A 37 -1.51 -21.85 0.82
N ASN A 38 -2.19 -22.71 0.07
CA ASN A 38 -1.64 -24.00 -0.33
C ASN A 38 -0.81 -23.88 -1.59
N PRO A 39 0.30 -24.64 -1.72
CA PRO A 39 1.08 -24.70 -2.94
C PRO A 39 0.23 -25.10 -4.15
N SER A 40 0.52 -24.52 -5.30
CA SER A 40 -0.01 -24.91 -6.61
C SER A 40 1.08 -24.85 -7.68
N LEU A 41 0.81 -25.37 -8.88
CA LEU A 41 1.77 -25.32 -9.99
C LEU A 41 2.13 -23.91 -10.44
N GLU A 42 1.32 -22.92 -10.11
CA GLU A 42 1.52 -21.52 -10.48
C GLU A 42 2.23 -20.71 -9.38
N LYS A 43 2.46 -21.30 -8.18
CA LYS A 43 3.04 -20.62 -7.02
C LYS A 43 4.48 -21.03 -6.78
N ILE A 44 5.28 -20.09 -6.32
CA ILE A 44 6.72 -20.27 -6.09
C ILE A 44 6.98 -21.06 -4.79
N HIS A 45 6.09 -20.98 -3.78
CA HIS A 45 6.29 -21.67 -2.51
C HIS A 45 5.87 -23.14 -2.57
N SER A 46 6.64 -24.01 -1.90
CA SER A 46 6.42 -25.46 -1.83
C SER A 46 5.71 -25.95 -0.57
N ASN A 47 5.58 -25.07 0.45
CA ASN A 47 4.96 -25.40 1.72
C ASN A 47 3.70 -24.53 1.95
N PRO A 48 2.69 -25.05 2.69
CA PRO A 48 1.52 -24.26 3.09
C PRO A 48 1.94 -23.08 3.98
N ILE A 49 1.56 -21.85 3.60
CA ILE A 49 1.93 -20.62 4.31
C ILE A 49 0.66 -19.91 4.79
N PRO A 50 0.57 -19.50 6.08
CA PRO A 50 -0.56 -18.72 6.59
C PRO A 50 -0.68 -17.35 5.92
N ARG A 51 -1.92 -16.93 5.56
CA ARG A 51 -2.26 -15.61 4.97
C ARG A 51 -2.90 -14.68 6.01
N SER A 52 -2.34 -14.62 7.20
CA SER A 52 -2.90 -13.89 8.35
C SER A 52 -2.00 -12.76 8.84
N GLY A 53 -0.98 -12.38 8.06
CA GLY A 53 0.00 -11.36 8.46
C GLY A 53 -0.59 -9.98 8.68
N GLY A 54 -1.65 -9.65 7.93
CA GLY A 54 -2.40 -8.41 8.12
C GLY A 54 -2.93 -8.21 9.53
N VAL A 55 -3.25 -9.30 10.27
CA VAL A 55 -3.65 -9.22 11.68
C VAL A 55 -2.52 -8.64 12.53
N GLY A 56 -1.28 -9.09 12.33
CA GLY A 56 -0.12 -8.58 13.06
C GLY A 56 0.13 -7.08 12.79
N ILE A 57 0.06 -6.68 11.52
CA ILE A 57 0.21 -5.28 11.11
C ILE A 57 -0.89 -4.42 11.74
N PHE A 58 -2.15 -4.84 11.63
CA PHE A 58 -3.31 -4.09 12.10
C PHE A 58 -3.34 -3.97 13.64
N LEU A 59 -3.05 -5.04 14.37
CA LEU A 59 -3.00 -4.99 15.84
C LEU A 59 -1.84 -4.12 16.33
N THR A 60 -0.70 -4.11 15.63
CA THR A 60 0.40 -3.18 15.93
C THR A 60 -0.03 -1.73 15.72
N PHE A 61 -0.73 -1.46 14.61
CA PHE A 61 -1.30 -0.14 14.35
C PHE A 61 -2.29 0.29 15.43
N LEU A 62 -3.24 -0.58 15.81
CA LEU A 62 -4.21 -0.28 16.88
C LEU A 62 -3.51 0.02 18.21
N LEU A 63 -2.51 -0.78 18.59
CA LEU A 63 -1.72 -0.51 19.79
C LEU A 63 -1.02 0.84 19.70
N GLY A 64 -0.41 1.13 18.53
CA GLY A 64 0.26 2.41 18.30
C GLY A 64 -0.66 3.61 18.48
N ILE A 65 -1.86 3.59 17.90
CA ILE A 65 -2.81 4.71 18.05
C ILE A 65 -3.37 4.87 19.47
N LEU A 66 -3.36 3.82 20.29
CA LEU A 66 -3.75 3.91 21.70
C LEU A 66 -2.69 4.62 22.55
N PHE A 67 -1.42 4.43 22.24
CA PHE A 67 -0.31 5.02 23.01
C PHE A 67 0.14 6.38 22.49
N PHE A 68 -0.03 6.64 21.20
CA PHE A 68 0.36 7.90 20.58
C PHE A 68 -0.85 8.75 20.24
N HIS A 69 -0.73 10.06 20.46
CA HIS A 69 -1.67 11.02 19.89
C HIS A 69 -1.54 11.01 18.38
N THR A 70 -2.53 10.48 17.71
CA THR A 70 -2.51 10.44 16.24
C THR A 70 -3.39 11.55 15.67
N SER A 71 -3.04 11.99 14.48
CA SER A 71 -3.83 12.95 13.71
C SER A 71 -5.07 12.30 13.03
N LEU A 72 -5.34 10.99 13.26
CA LEU A 72 -6.55 10.31 12.78
C LEU A 72 -7.79 10.78 13.53
N ASN A 73 -8.85 11.08 12.79
CA ASN A 73 -10.16 11.25 13.38
C ASN A 73 -10.91 9.91 13.52
N ILE A 74 -12.04 9.93 14.24
CA ILE A 74 -12.82 8.71 14.50
C ILE A 74 -13.36 8.05 13.20
N TYR A 75 -13.75 8.84 12.21
CA TYR A 75 -14.32 8.34 10.96
C TYR A 75 -13.23 7.65 10.09
N GLU A 76 -12.04 8.24 10.04
CA GLU A 76 -10.86 7.64 9.38
C GLU A 76 -10.49 6.31 10.05
N SER A 77 -10.52 6.27 11.39
CA SER A 77 -10.24 5.07 12.17
C SER A 77 -11.27 3.97 11.91
N ILE A 78 -12.57 4.32 11.91
CA ILE A 78 -13.65 3.36 11.59
C ILE A 78 -13.50 2.83 10.16
N PHE A 79 -13.20 3.70 9.20
CA PHE A 79 -12.97 3.28 7.82
C PHE A 79 -11.83 2.26 7.70
N LEU A 80 -10.68 2.52 8.34
CA LEU A 80 -9.53 1.62 8.35
C LEU A 80 -9.87 0.26 8.97
N ILE A 81 -10.66 0.26 10.07
CA ILE A 81 -11.15 -0.98 10.69
C ILE A 81 -12.05 -1.75 9.71
N LEU A 82 -13.00 -1.07 9.06
CA LEU A 82 -13.93 -1.73 8.13
C LEU A 82 -13.22 -2.29 6.89
N ILE A 83 -12.23 -1.59 6.34
CA ILE A 83 -11.42 -2.08 5.22
C ILE A 83 -10.56 -3.28 5.64
N PHE A 84 -9.93 -3.23 6.83
CA PHE A 84 -9.22 -4.38 7.37
C PHE A 84 -10.14 -5.59 7.52
N LEU A 85 -11.34 -5.40 8.10
CA LEU A 85 -12.32 -6.48 8.29
C LEU A 85 -12.81 -7.05 6.95
N LEU A 86 -13.01 -6.21 5.94
CA LEU A 86 -13.38 -6.66 4.58
C LEU A 86 -12.32 -7.63 4.02
N GLY A 87 -11.05 -7.24 4.07
CA GLY A 87 -9.95 -8.09 3.61
C GLY A 87 -9.76 -9.33 4.48
N PHE A 88 -9.89 -9.21 5.81
CA PHE A 88 -9.78 -10.35 6.70
C PHE A 88 -10.91 -11.37 6.50
N ILE A 89 -12.13 -10.92 6.19
CA ILE A 89 -13.25 -11.80 5.81
C ILE A 89 -12.93 -12.50 4.49
N ASP A 90 -12.29 -11.80 3.53
CA ASP A 90 -11.84 -12.43 2.28
C ASP A 90 -10.78 -13.51 2.51
N ASP A 91 -9.84 -13.27 3.42
CA ASP A 91 -8.83 -14.26 3.83
C ASP A 91 -9.47 -15.51 4.49
N LEU A 92 -10.58 -15.34 5.21
CA LEU A 92 -11.33 -16.42 5.85
C LEU A 92 -12.25 -17.16 4.87
N ARG A 93 -12.92 -16.43 4.00
CA ARG A 93 -13.97 -16.93 3.09
C ARG A 93 -13.94 -16.08 1.83
N SER A 94 -13.39 -16.61 0.75
CA SER A 94 -13.26 -15.89 -0.52
C SER A 94 -14.49 -15.07 -0.89
N VAL A 95 -14.34 -13.76 -0.89
CA VAL A 95 -15.37 -12.78 -1.26
C VAL A 95 -15.29 -12.51 -2.75
N PRO A 96 -16.40 -12.56 -3.51
CA PRO A 96 -16.35 -12.19 -4.92
C PRO A 96 -15.76 -10.79 -5.13
N GLN A 97 -14.81 -10.66 -6.06
CA GLN A 97 -14.09 -9.42 -6.34
C GLN A 97 -15.03 -8.21 -6.55
N ARG A 98 -16.18 -8.43 -7.21
CA ARG A 98 -17.17 -7.37 -7.43
C ARG A 98 -17.77 -6.85 -6.12
N ILE A 99 -18.06 -7.73 -5.16
CA ILE A 99 -18.63 -7.34 -3.86
C ILE A 99 -17.60 -6.54 -3.09
N LYS A 100 -16.34 -7.01 -3.07
CA LYS A 100 -15.22 -6.32 -2.42
C LYS A 100 -15.09 -4.90 -2.96
N PHE A 101 -15.00 -4.75 -4.30
CA PHE A 101 -14.86 -3.46 -4.98
C PHE A 101 -16.04 -2.51 -4.73
N ILE A 102 -17.28 -3.01 -4.77
CA ILE A 102 -18.49 -2.18 -4.47
C ILE A 102 -18.47 -1.72 -3.01
N THR A 103 -18.05 -2.59 -2.06
CA THR A 103 -17.95 -2.23 -0.65
C THR A 103 -16.89 -1.16 -0.42
N GLU A 104 -15.71 -1.28 -1.05
CA GLU A 104 -14.66 -0.26 -1.01
C GLU A 104 -15.17 1.10 -1.52
N ILE A 105 -15.86 1.13 -2.65
CA ILE A 105 -16.47 2.35 -3.20
C ILE A 105 -17.49 2.94 -2.23
N GLY A 106 -18.39 2.12 -1.69
CA GLY A 106 -19.42 2.59 -0.76
C GLY A 106 -18.82 3.20 0.51
N LEU A 107 -17.82 2.54 1.10
CA LEU A 107 -17.11 3.05 2.26
C LEU A 107 -16.31 4.33 1.94
N ALA A 108 -15.68 4.40 0.77
CA ALA A 108 -14.94 5.58 0.33
C ALA A 108 -15.87 6.79 0.10
N ILE A 109 -17.05 6.59 -0.51
CA ILE A 109 -18.07 7.64 -0.67
C ILE A 109 -18.50 8.15 0.71
N LEU A 110 -18.83 7.25 1.63
CA LEU A 110 -19.27 7.61 2.98
C LEU A 110 -18.20 8.44 3.70
N LEU A 111 -16.94 7.99 3.68
CA LEU A 111 -15.83 8.72 4.29
C LEU A 111 -15.64 10.10 3.64
N GLY A 112 -15.63 10.19 2.30
CA GLY A 112 -15.44 11.43 1.56
C GLY A 112 -16.52 12.46 1.84
N VAL A 113 -17.78 12.03 1.98
CA VAL A 113 -18.89 12.90 2.36
C VAL A 113 -18.75 13.41 3.79
N ILE A 114 -18.39 12.53 4.75
CA ILE A 114 -18.26 12.87 6.17
C ILE A 114 -17.06 13.78 6.42
N THR A 115 -15.89 13.48 5.85
CA THR A 115 -14.67 14.27 6.05
C THR A 115 -14.73 15.63 5.35
N SER A 116 -15.52 15.73 4.29
CA SER A 116 -15.71 16.95 3.51
C SER A 116 -14.40 17.59 3.02
N TRP A 117 -13.38 16.78 2.75
CA TRP A 117 -12.12 17.28 2.21
C TRP A 117 -12.33 17.88 0.81
N ARG A 118 -11.66 19.00 0.55
CA ARG A 118 -11.79 19.76 -0.70
C ARG A 118 -10.45 19.86 -1.42
N PHE A 119 -10.48 19.66 -2.73
CA PHE A 119 -9.33 19.70 -3.61
C PHE A 119 -9.54 20.70 -4.75
N SER A 120 -10.72 20.68 -5.40
CA SER A 120 -11.10 21.55 -6.50
C SER A 120 -12.10 22.65 -6.10
N GLY A 121 -12.76 22.49 -4.96
CA GLY A 121 -13.86 23.34 -4.51
C GLY A 121 -15.23 22.98 -5.10
N ILE A 122 -15.30 21.99 -6.01
CA ILE A 122 -16.55 21.47 -6.56
C ILE A 122 -16.84 20.12 -5.91
N PHE A 123 -17.87 20.08 -5.07
CA PHE A 123 -18.20 18.92 -4.24
C PHE A 123 -18.22 17.58 -4.98
N LEU A 124 -18.90 17.53 -6.13
CA LEU A 124 -19.00 16.27 -6.88
C LEU A 124 -17.65 15.81 -7.43
N LEU A 125 -16.84 16.74 -7.96
CA LEU A 125 -15.49 16.42 -8.46
C LEU A 125 -14.57 15.99 -7.32
N ASP A 126 -14.66 16.63 -6.16
CA ASP A 126 -13.88 16.28 -4.99
C ASP A 126 -14.22 14.86 -4.49
N ILE A 127 -15.51 14.48 -4.45
CA ILE A 127 -15.93 13.13 -4.08
C ILE A 127 -15.47 12.08 -5.12
N LEU A 128 -15.65 12.36 -6.41
CA LEU A 128 -15.21 11.45 -7.46
C LEU A 128 -13.69 11.23 -7.42
N PHE A 129 -12.92 12.30 -7.25
CA PHE A 129 -11.47 12.22 -7.11
C PHE A 129 -11.07 11.46 -5.83
N PHE A 130 -11.71 11.75 -4.69
CA PHE A 130 -11.48 11.08 -3.42
C PHE A 130 -11.68 9.56 -3.54
N VAL A 131 -12.83 9.15 -4.08
CA VAL A 131 -13.16 7.73 -4.26
C VAL A 131 -12.17 7.06 -5.21
N PHE A 132 -11.90 7.68 -6.37
CA PHE A 132 -10.94 7.16 -7.34
C PHE A 132 -9.56 6.95 -6.73
N TYR A 133 -9.04 7.97 -6.02
CA TYR A 133 -7.71 7.92 -5.40
C TYR A 133 -7.65 6.86 -4.30
N LEU A 134 -8.63 6.83 -3.40
CA LEU A 134 -8.63 5.94 -2.25
C LEU A 134 -8.82 4.47 -2.65
N VAL A 135 -9.82 4.18 -3.48
CA VAL A 135 -10.07 2.82 -3.99
C VAL A 135 -8.92 2.36 -4.89
N GLY A 136 -8.38 3.26 -5.72
CA GLY A 136 -7.20 3.00 -6.52
C GLY A 136 -5.98 2.65 -5.66
N SER A 137 -5.75 3.39 -4.56
CA SER A 137 -4.67 3.11 -3.61
C SER A 137 -4.83 1.75 -2.93
N ILE A 138 -6.04 1.40 -2.50
CA ILE A 138 -6.36 0.10 -1.87
C ILE A 138 -6.02 -1.05 -2.82
N ASN A 139 -6.57 -1.00 -4.04
CA ASN A 139 -6.38 -2.07 -5.01
C ASN A 139 -4.95 -2.14 -5.54
N ALA A 140 -4.27 -1.02 -5.73
CA ALA A 140 -2.88 -0.98 -6.15
C ALA A 140 -1.93 -1.67 -5.14
N MET A 141 -2.14 -1.50 -3.82
CA MET A 141 -1.39 -2.21 -2.81
C MET A 141 -1.68 -3.72 -2.83
N ASN A 142 -2.95 -4.09 -3.04
CA ASN A 142 -3.35 -5.48 -3.12
C ASN A 142 -2.74 -6.20 -4.35
N GLU A 143 -2.63 -5.48 -5.48
CA GLU A 143 -2.02 -6.02 -6.71
C GLU A 143 -0.53 -6.34 -6.57
N ILE A 144 0.23 -5.58 -5.76
CA ILE A 144 1.66 -5.82 -5.55
C ILE A 144 1.97 -6.84 -4.44
N ASP A 145 0.95 -7.35 -3.71
CA ASP A 145 1.16 -8.39 -2.68
C ASP A 145 1.30 -9.78 -3.29
N GLY A 146 2.21 -9.93 -4.25
CA GLY A 146 2.46 -11.18 -4.97
C GLY A 146 3.86 -11.77 -4.77
N MET A 147 4.77 -11.08 -4.05
CA MET A 147 6.11 -11.58 -3.71
C MET A 147 6.43 -11.36 -2.24
N ASP A 148 7.17 -12.32 -1.65
CA ASP A 148 7.65 -12.24 -0.25
C ASP A 148 8.39 -10.92 -0.01
N GLY A 149 7.97 -10.19 1.02
CA GLY A 149 8.57 -8.91 1.40
C GLY A 149 8.11 -7.71 0.57
N LEU A 150 7.58 -7.90 -0.64
CA LEU A 150 7.36 -6.80 -1.59
C LEU A 150 6.39 -5.75 -1.05
N ALA A 151 5.13 -6.10 -0.84
CA ALA A 151 4.10 -5.16 -0.41
C ALA A 151 4.42 -4.55 0.97
N GLY A 152 4.86 -5.37 1.92
CA GLY A 152 5.27 -4.90 3.25
C GLY A 152 6.43 -3.92 3.22
N GLY A 153 7.45 -4.17 2.38
CA GLY A 153 8.59 -3.27 2.26
C GLY A 153 8.28 -1.98 1.51
N VAL A 154 7.45 -2.04 0.46
CA VAL A 154 6.98 -0.83 -0.24
C VAL A 154 6.12 0.02 0.68
N ALA A 155 5.22 -0.59 1.46
CA ALA A 155 4.41 0.13 2.45
C ALA A 155 5.28 0.77 3.56
N LEU A 156 6.32 0.06 4.03
CA LEU A 156 7.33 0.60 4.96
C LEU A 156 7.99 1.86 4.38
N ILE A 157 8.52 1.76 3.14
CA ILE A 157 9.22 2.86 2.48
C ILE A 157 8.29 4.05 2.27
N SER A 158 7.08 3.82 1.72
CA SER A 158 6.09 4.89 1.51
C SER A 158 5.69 5.55 2.83
N SER A 159 5.45 4.76 3.88
CA SER A 159 5.12 5.29 5.21
C SER A 159 6.25 6.16 5.78
N LEU A 160 7.52 5.75 5.62
CA LEU A 160 8.67 6.56 6.04
C LEU A 160 8.70 7.92 5.33
N PHE A 161 8.42 7.98 4.02
CA PHE A 161 8.34 9.25 3.30
C PHE A 161 7.17 10.12 3.78
N LEU A 162 6.01 9.53 4.11
CA LEU A 162 4.85 10.24 4.63
C LEU A 162 5.08 10.87 6.01
N THR A 163 6.12 10.43 6.76
CA THR A 163 6.53 11.07 8.02
C THR A 163 6.99 12.52 7.84
N HIS A 164 7.27 12.95 6.61
CA HIS A 164 7.58 14.34 6.29
C HIS A 164 6.44 15.30 6.69
N TRP A 165 5.18 14.88 6.53
CA TRP A 165 3.99 15.69 6.88
C TRP A 165 3.38 15.30 8.21
N PHE A 166 3.27 14.00 8.49
CA PHE A 166 2.70 13.45 9.71
C PHE A 166 3.70 12.50 10.36
N LYS A 167 4.26 12.89 11.51
CA LYS A 167 5.27 12.08 12.19
C LYS A 167 4.69 10.89 12.95
N ASP A 168 3.42 10.97 13.34
CA ASP A 168 2.75 10.03 14.24
C ASP A 168 2.28 8.74 13.55
N MET A 169 1.25 8.82 12.72
CA MET A 169 0.64 7.64 12.11
C MET A 169 1.57 6.87 11.17
N PRO A 170 2.31 7.54 10.22
CA PRO A 170 3.13 6.80 9.28
C PRO A 170 4.28 6.04 9.93
N ILE A 171 4.85 6.55 11.04
CA ILE A 171 5.91 5.83 11.75
C ILE A 171 5.39 4.57 12.44
N ILE A 172 4.14 4.60 12.96
CA ILE A 172 3.50 3.42 13.55
C ILE A 172 3.35 2.33 12.49
N VAL A 173 2.84 2.69 11.29
CA VAL A 173 2.67 1.74 10.19
C VAL A 173 4.01 1.25 9.65
N ALA A 174 5.02 2.12 9.56
CA ALA A 174 6.38 1.72 9.18
C ALA A 174 6.94 0.66 10.14
N ILE A 175 6.76 0.86 11.46
CA ILE A 175 7.20 -0.11 12.48
C ILE A 175 6.39 -1.42 12.39
N ALA A 176 5.08 -1.33 12.15
CA ALA A 176 4.24 -2.50 11.94
C ALA A 176 4.70 -3.34 10.74
N CYS A 177 4.99 -2.69 9.62
CA CYS A 177 5.55 -3.34 8.43
C CYS A 177 6.93 -3.93 8.69
N LEU A 178 7.82 -3.20 9.41
CA LEU A 178 9.16 -3.66 9.72
C LEU A 178 9.15 -4.94 10.57
N GLY A 179 8.30 -5.00 11.60
CA GLY A 179 8.15 -6.19 12.44
C GLY A 179 7.52 -7.37 11.69
N PHE A 180 6.56 -7.12 10.80
CA PHE A 180 5.98 -8.11 9.91
C PHE A 180 7.02 -8.69 8.94
N LEU A 181 7.88 -7.86 8.36
CA LEU A 181 8.92 -8.26 7.41
C LEU A 181 9.92 -9.26 7.98
N VAL A 182 10.13 -9.30 9.29
CA VAL A 182 10.97 -10.32 9.96
C VAL A 182 10.49 -11.75 9.62
N TRP A 183 9.18 -11.92 9.39
CA TRP A 183 8.56 -13.21 9.09
C TRP A 183 8.13 -13.36 7.63
N ASN A 184 7.92 -12.24 6.92
CA ASN A 184 7.44 -12.23 5.54
C ASN A 184 8.57 -12.11 4.50
N PHE A 185 9.79 -11.66 4.90
CA PHE A 185 10.92 -11.62 3.95
C PHE A 185 11.30 -13.01 3.49
N HIS A 186 11.76 -13.10 2.23
CA HIS A 186 12.01 -14.38 1.57
C HIS A 186 13.10 -15.24 2.28
N PRO A 187 12.85 -16.54 2.53
CA PRO A 187 11.61 -17.30 2.30
C PRO A 187 10.54 -17.01 3.37
N ALA A 188 9.35 -16.59 2.95
CA ALA A 188 8.29 -16.15 3.84
C ALA A 188 7.75 -17.29 4.73
N LYS A 189 7.46 -16.96 5.98
CA LYS A 189 6.78 -17.83 6.96
C LYS A 189 5.31 -17.44 7.16
N ILE A 190 4.93 -16.27 6.63
CA ILE A 190 3.57 -15.72 6.65
C ILE A 190 3.39 -14.80 5.46
N PHE A 191 2.22 -14.85 4.82
CA PHE A 191 1.77 -13.87 3.83
C PHE A 191 0.90 -12.81 4.48
N MET A 192 0.85 -11.63 3.86
CA MET A 192 0.10 -10.49 4.37
C MET A 192 -1.40 -10.77 4.35
N GLY A 193 -1.90 -11.31 3.26
CA GLY A 193 -3.33 -11.51 2.99
C GLY A 193 -4.04 -10.19 2.67
N ASP A 194 -5.29 -10.32 2.21
CA ASP A 194 -6.12 -9.19 1.81
C ASP A 194 -6.42 -8.23 2.98
N GLY A 195 -6.54 -8.77 4.21
CA GLY A 195 -6.68 -7.93 5.41
C GLY A 195 -5.53 -6.92 5.56
N GLY A 196 -4.30 -7.35 5.30
CA GLY A 196 -3.13 -6.48 5.40
C GLY A 196 -2.96 -5.55 4.22
N SER A 197 -3.07 -6.05 3.00
CA SER A 197 -2.84 -5.26 1.78
C SER A 197 -3.90 -4.16 1.59
N LEU A 198 -5.19 -4.48 1.79
CA LEU A 198 -6.27 -3.49 1.73
C LEU A 198 -6.10 -2.42 2.83
N PHE A 199 -5.76 -2.83 4.06
CA PHE A 199 -5.49 -1.90 5.16
C PHE A 199 -4.35 -0.94 4.83
N LEU A 200 -3.20 -1.44 4.35
CA LEU A 200 -2.04 -0.62 4.02
C LEU A 200 -2.32 0.35 2.88
N GLY A 201 -3.00 -0.12 1.83
CA GLY A 201 -3.43 0.74 0.72
C GLY A 201 -4.40 1.84 1.18
N ALA A 202 -5.38 1.50 2.04
CA ALA A 202 -6.30 2.45 2.64
C ALA A 202 -5.58 3.48 3.51
N PHE A 203 -4.65 3.04 4.36
CA PHE A 203 -3.88 3.91 5.23
C PHE A 203 -3.05 4.94 4.45
N ILE A 204 -2.30 4.48 3.44
CA ILE A 204 -1.48 5.35 2.60
C ILE A 204 -2.38 6.30 1.79
N GLY A 205 -3.50 5.79 1.25
CA GLY A 205 -4.48 6.59 0.51
C GLY A 205 -5.11 7.71 1.36
N ILE A 206 -5.60 7.40 2.57
CA ILE A 206 -6.16 8.40 3.49
C ILE A 206 -5.11 9.44 3.89
N THR A 207 -3.91 8.99 4.26
CA THR A 207 -2.83 9.90 4.66
C THR A 207 -2.46 10.85 3.52
N SER A 208 -2.36 10.33 2.29
CA SER A 208 -2.11 11.14 1.09
C SER A 208 -3.22 12.15 0.81
N LEU A 209 -4.48 11.74 0.88
CA LEU A 209 -5.63 12.64 0.67
C LEU A 209 -5.71 13.73 1.74
N LYS A 210 -5.34 13.41 2.98
CA LYS A 210 -5.27 14.37 4.07
C LYS A 210 -4.18 15.43 3.85
N ILE A 211 -3.01 15.01 3.37
CA ILE A 211 -1.91 15.91 2.97
C ILE A 211 -2.39 16.82 1.82
N LEU A 212 -2.98 16.23 0.79
CA LEU A 212 -3.47 16.97 -0.37
C LEU A 212 -4.57 17.96 -0.01
N SER A 213 -5.50 17.59 0.89
CA SER A 213 -6.54 18.51 1.38
C SER A 213 -5.97 19.68 2.19
N SER A 214 -4.87 19.46 2.90
CA SER A 214 -4.19 20.52 3.68
C SER A 214 -3.38 21.47 2.79
N ASN A 215 -2.85 20.96 1.66
CA ASN A 215 -2.09 21.73 0.67
C ASN A 215 -2.50 21.30 -0.75
N PRO A 216 -3.67 21.77 -1.25
CA PRO A 216 -4.21 21.36 -2.54
C PRO A 216 -3.42 22.00 -3.70
N SER A 217 -2.37 21.29 -4.14
CA SER A 217 -1.57 21.69 -5.28
C SER A 217 -1.21 20.50 -6.16
N LEU A 218 -0.93 20.75 -7.44
CA LEU A 218 -0.48 19.71 -8.36
C LEU A 218 0.90 19.16 -7.98
N SER A 219 1.80 19.99 -7.41
CA SER A 219 3.08 19.49 -6.88
C SER A 219 2.88 18.52 -5.71
N THR A 220 1.94 18.81 -4.80
CA THR A 220 1.57 17.88 -3.72
C THR A 220 1.04 16.56 -4.28
N LEU A 221 0.10 16.61 -5.24
CA LEU A 221 -0.46 15.41 -5.84
C LEU A 221 0.61 14.55 -6.53
N ILE A 222 1.47 15.18 -7.33
CA ILE A 222 2.57 14.49 -8.02
C ILE A 222 3.55 13.89 -7.01
N ALA A 223 3.91 14.62 -5.97
CA ALA A 223 4.78 14.12 -4.89
C ALA A 223 4.22 12.84 -4.25
N LEU A 224 2.93 12.82 -3.92
CA LEU A 224 2.26 11.66 -3.33
C LEU A 224 2.20 10.46 -4.28
N ILE A 225 1.98 10.70 -5.59
CA ILE A 225 2.06 9.66 -6.62
C ILE A 225 3.48 9.07 -6.68
N PHE A 226 4.51 9.88 -6.57
CA PHE A 226 5.90 9.44 -6.58
C PHE A 226 6.30 8.69 -5.31
N ILE A 227 5.80 9.08 -4.14
CA ILE A 227 6.00 8.38 -2.87
C ILE A 227 5.33 7.00 -2.88
N TYR A 228 4.20 6.87 -3.55
CA TYR A 228 3.46 5.61 -3.72
C TYR A 228 3.69 4.98 -5.11
N SER A 229 4.84 5.25 -5.70
CA SER A 229 5.14 4.98 -7.11
C SER A 229 5.05 3.52 -7.52
N VAL A 230 5.51 2.56 -6.69
CA VAL A 230 5.54 1.14 -7.06
C VAL A 230 4.13 0.59 -7.30
N PRO A 231 3.17 0.69 -6.36
CA PRO A 231 1.80 0.26 -6.59
C PRO A 231 1.13 1.01 -7.76
N VAL A 232 1.32 2.33 -7.84
CA VAL A 232 0.73 3.16 -8.90
C VAL A 232 1.29 2.79 -10.27
N TYR A 233 2.60 2.52 -10.36
CA TYR A 233 3.25 2.16 -11.62
C TYR A 233 2.81 0.77 -12.10
N ASP A 234 2.74 -0.22 -11.19
CA ASP A 234 2.27 -1.56 -11.53
C ASP A 234 0.82 -1.55 -12.02
N SER A 235 -0.09 -0.89 -11.29
CA SER A 235 -1.48 -0.74 -11.71
C SER A 235 -1.61 0.01 -13.04
N PHE A 236 -0.83 1.08 -13.25
CA PHE A 236 -0.81 1.83 -14.49
C PHE A 236 -0.39 0.97 -15.68
N LEU A 237 0.72 0.23 -15.57
CA LEU A 237 1.18 -0.69 -16.62
C LEU A 237 0.17 -1.81 -16.87
N THR A 238 -0.44 -2.33 -15.81
CA THR A 238 -1.48 -3.38 -15.90
C THR A 238 -2.69 -2.88 -16.69
N VAL A 239 -3.18 -1.66 -16.40
CA VAL A 239 -4.30 -1.06 -17.16
C VAL A 239 -3.93 -0.88 -18.62
N ILE A 240 -2.75 -0.31 -18.93
CA ILE A 240 -2.30 -0.12 -20.33
C ILE A 240 -2.20 -1.47 -21.05
N ARG A 241 -1.59 -2.49 -20.45
CA ARG A 241 -1.45 -3.83 -21.02
C ARG A 241 -2.82 -4.43 -21.35
N ARG A 242 -3.77 -4.35 -20.41
CA ARG A 242 -5.13 -4.90 -20.59
C ARG A 242 -5.91 -4.16 -21.67
N LEU A 243 -5.78 -2.84 -21.77
CA LEU A 243 -6.35 -2.06 -22.86
C LEU A 243 -5.75 -2.44 -24.22
N TYR A 244 -4.43 -2.61 -24.28
CA TYR A 244 -3.72 -3.04 -25.48
C TYR A 244 -4.14 -4.45 -25.93
N SER A 245 -4.26 -5.38 -25.00
CA SER A 245 -4.65 -6.77 -25.25
C SER A 245 -6.16 -6.99 -25.34
N ARG A 246 -6.97 -5.92 -25.19
CA ARG A 246 -8.46 -5.97 -25.17
C ARG A 246 -9.02 -6.97 -24.15
N THR A 247 -8.35 -7.14 -23.02
CA THR A 247 -8.76 -8.02 -21.93
C THR A 247 -9.48 -7.24 -20.84
N SER A 248 -10.33 -7.93 -20.06
CA SER A 248 -11.04 -7.32 -18.93
C SER A 248 -10.06 -6.87 -17.85
N ILE A 249 -10.27 -5.66 -17.31
CA ILE A 249 -9.50 -5.13 -16.18
C ILE A 249 -9.67 -5.91 -14.88
N PHE A 250 -10.71 -6.74 -14.76
CA PHE A 250 -11.00 -7.56 -13.58
C PHE A 250 -10.50 -9.02 -13.70
N LYS A 251 -9.85 -9.39 -14.79
CA LYS A 251 -9.31 -10.74 -14.94
C LYS A 251 -7.97 -10.87 -14.18
N PRO A 252 -7.77 -11.91 -13.34
CA PRO A 252 -6.46 -12.19 -12.75
C PRO A 252 -5.36 -12.28 -13.84
N ASP A 253 -4.18 -11.77 -13.55
CA ASP A 253 -3.07 -11.69 -14.51
C ASP A 253 -1.74 -11.87 -13.78
N LEU A 254 -0.82 -12.63 -14.34
CA LEU A 254 0.54 -12.81 -13.85
C LEU A 254 1.54 -11.82 -14.48
N GLY A 255 1.07 -10.92 -15.33
CA GLY A 255 1.92 -9.97 -16.06
C GLY A 255 2.31 -8.72 -15.26
N HIS A 256 2.19 -8.72 -13.92
CA HIS A 256 2.59 -7.60 -13.08
C HIS A 256 4.07 -7.22 -13.26
N PHE A 257 4.37 -5.95 -13.05
CA PHE A 257 5.72 -5.40 -13.18
C PHE A 257 6.77 -6.21 -12.42
N TYR A 258 6.49 -6.60 -11.18
CA TYR A 258 7.41 -7.37 -10.36
C TYR A 258 7.66 -8.79 -10.88
N ASN A 259 6.65 -9.47 -11.47
CA ASN A 259 6.81 -10.78 -12.07
C ASN A 259 7.73 -10.71 -13.29
N LYS A 260 7.47 -9.77 -14.19
CA LYS A 260 8.30 -9.56 -15.38
C LYS A 260 9.73 -9.13 -15.05
N LEU A 261 9.90 -8.35 -13.97
CA LEU A 261 11.23 -8.00 -13.48
C LEU A 261 11.95 -9.23 -12.91
N TYR A 262 11.21 -10.12 -12.23
CA TYR A 262 11.75 -11.39 -11.77
C TYR A 262 12.17 -12.30 -12.94
N ASP A 263 11.40 -12.37 -14.01
CA ASP A 263 11.74 -13.11 -15.22
C ASP A 263 13.06 -12.61 -15.85
N ILE A 264 13.32 -11.30 -15.79
CA ILE A 264 14.57 -10.69 -16.30
C ILE A 264 15.75 -10.97 -15.36
N THR A 265 15.57 -10.85 -14.05
CA THR A 265 16.67 -10.94 -13.08
C THR A 265 17.02 -12.38 -12.71
N GLY A 266 16.05 -13.29 -12.75
CA GLY A 266 16.18 -14.67 -12.27
C GLY A 266 16.50 -14.80 -10.77
N ASN A 267 16.44 -13.68 -10.02
CA ASN A 267 16.82 -13.62 -8.60
C ASN A 267 15.71 -12.97 -7.77
N TYR A 268 15.06 -13.76 -6.93
CA TYR A 268 13.91 -13.32 -6.13
C TYR A 268 14.24 -12.12 -5.22
N ILE A 269 15.25 -12.29 -4.36
CA ILE A 269 15.69 -11.24 -3.43
C ILE A 269 16.19 -10.01 -4.19
N GLY A 270 16.97 -10.24 -5.25
CA GLY A 270 17.48 -9.16 -6.10
C GLY A 270 16.36 -8.33 -6.73
N THR A 271 15.29 -8.97 -7.20
CA THR A 271 14.11 -8.29 -7.73
C THR A 271 13.46 -7.39 -6.70
N VAL A 272 13.19 -7.90 -5.48
CA VAL A 272 12.58 -7.13 -4.39
C VAL A 272 13.47 -5.95 -4.00
N MET A 273 14.80 -6.15 -3.92
CA MET A 273 15.74 -5.08 -3.61
C MET A 273 15.80 -4.00 -4.69
N ILE A 274 15.74 -4.35 -5.98
CA ILE A 274 15.65 -3.39 -7.09
C ILE A 274 14.37 -2.55 -6.93
N ILE A 275 13.24 -3.19 -6.61
CA ILE A 275 11.97 -2.48 -6.41
C ILE A 275 12.03 -1.54 -5.19
N TYR A 276 12.69 -1.95 -4.10
CA TYR A 276 12.90 -1.06 -2.95
C TYR A 276 13.76 0.16 -3.31
N ILE A 277 14.85 -0.04 -4.04
CA ILE A 277 15.68 1.07 -4.53
C ILE A 277 14.86 2.00 -5.43
N PHE A 278 14.05 1.44 -6.32
CA PHE A 278 13.14 2.19 -7.18
C PHE A 278 12.13 3.01 -6.35
N ALA A 279 11.50 2.41 -5.32
CA ALA A 279 10.62 3.11 -4.40
C ALA A 279 11.32 4.25 -3.64
N ILE A 280 12.56 4.02 -3.18
CA ILE A 280 13.35 5.05 -2.46
C ILE A 280 13.70 6.20 -3.40
N VAL A 281 14.22 5.92 -4.58
CA VAL A 281 14.61 6.96 -5.55
C VAL A 281 13.40 7.80 -5.97
N LEU A 282 12.28 7.16 -6.29
CA LEU A 282 11.07 7.89 -6.66
C LEU A 282 10.44 8.62 -5.47
N GLY A 283 10.50 8.06 -4.25
CA GLY A 283 10.05 8.74 -3.05
C GLY A 283 10.88 10.02 -2.76
N LEU A 284 12.20 9.96 -2.89
CA LEU A 284 13.08 11.15 -2.79
C LEU A 284 12.75 12.18 -3.89
N THR A 285 12.51 11.69 -5.12
CA THR A 285 12.05 12.56 -6.21
C THR A 285 10.72 13.20 -5.86
N GLY A 286 9.78 12.47 -5.26
CA GLY A 286 8.51 13.01 -4.78
C GLY A 286 8.68 14.15 -3.78
N LEU A 287 9.55 14.01 -2.77
CA LEU A 287 9.85 15.08 -1.83
C LEU A 287 10.44 16.32 -2.54
N TYR A 288 11.32 16.12 -3.51
CA TYR A 288 11.86 17.24 -4.32
C TYR A 288 10.74 17.93 -5.14
N LEU A 289 9.86 17.17 -5.78
CA LEU A 289 8.75 17.70 -6.58
C LEU A 289 7.73 18.47 -5.74
N TYR A 290 7.61 18.16 -4.45
CA TYR A 290 6.76 18.89 -3.51
C TYR A 290 7.24 20.34 -3.29
N GLU A 291 8.56 20.56 -3.26
CA GLU A 291 9.18 21.85 -2.95
C GLU A 291 9.24 22.82 -4.14
N ILE A 292 9.00 22.36 -5.36
CA ILE A 292 9.08 23.17 -6.58
C ILE A 292 7.69 23.61 -7.06
N SER A 293 7.69 24.58 -8.02
CA SER A 293 6.43 25.08 -8.57
C SER A 293 5.62 23.97 -9.27
N PRO A 294 4.27 24.06 -9.26
CA PRO A 294 3.41 23.03 -9.90
C PRO A 294 3.74 22.80 -11.38
N VAL A 295 4.10 23.83 -12.11
CA VAL A 295 4.48 23.72 -13.54
C VAL A 295 5.74 22.88 -13.70
N LEU A 296 6.79 23.17 -12.92
CA LEU A 296 8.03 22.36 -12.96
C LEU A 296 7.79 20.93 -12.48
N ALA A 297 6.98 20.73 -11.45
CA ALA A 297 6.63 19.41 -10.96
C ALA A 297 5.91 18.57 -12.04
N ILE A 298 5.00 19.16 -12.80
CA ILE A 298 4.34 18.48 -13.94
C ILE A 298 5.35 18.13 -15.03
N LEU A 299 6.22 19.07 -15.42
CA LEU A 299 7.19 18.85 -16.50
C LEU A 299 8.20 17.76 -16.11
N ILE A 300 8.80 17.86 -14.93
CA ILE A 300 9.80 16.89 -14.46
C ILE A 300 9.15 15.54 -14.14
N GLY A 301 8.09 15.54 -13.35
CA GLY A 301 7.39 14.30 -12.97
C GLY A 301 6.79 13.60 -14.18
N GLY A 302 6.16 14.34 -15.09
CA GLY A 302 5.61 13.80 -16.34
C GLY A 302 6.70 13.23 -17.26
N SER A 303 7.87 13.90 -17.36
CA SER A 303 9.02 13.40 -18.13
C SER A 303 9.55 12.08 -17.54
N ILE A 304 9.74 12.02 -16.22
CA ILE A 304 10.19 10.79 -15.54
C ILE A 304 9.18 9.67 -15.78
N TRP A 305 7.89 9.92 -15.59
CA TRP A 305 6.85 8.91 -15.81
C TRP A 305 6.78 8.43 -17.26
N GLY A 306 6.94 9.35 -18.22
CA GLY A 306 7.04 9.04 -19.65
C GLY A 306 8.25 8.14 -19.97
N ILE A 307 9.42 8.46 -19.41
CA ILE A 307 10.63 7.64 -19.56
C ILE A 307 10.42 6.25 -18.97
N LEU A 308 9.87 6.15 -17.76
CA LEU A 308 9.58 4.86 -17.10
C LEU A 308 8.59 4.02 -17.93
N THR A 309 7.54 4.65 -18.47
CA THR A 309 6.57 3.98 -19.35
C THR A 309 7.21 3.47 -20.63
N TYR A 310 8.07 4.29 -21.26
CA TYR A 310 8.84 3.89 -22.44
C TYR A 310 9.78 2.71 -22.14
N LEU A 311 10.50 2.76 -21.02
CA LEU A 311 11.35 1.66 -20.58
C LEU A 311 10.52 0.40 -20.30
N GLY A 312 9.38 0.51 -19.64
CA GLY A 312 8.46 -0.60 -19.43
C GLY A 312 7.96 -1.23 -20.74
N TYR A 313 7.68 -0.41 -21.75
CA TYR A 313 7.36 -0.90 -23.08
C TYR A 313 8.53 -1.66 -23.71
N ARG A 314 9.75 -1.09 -23.67
CA ARG A 314 10.98 -1.72 -24.22
C ARG A 314 11.35 -3.04 -23.53
N LEU A 315 11.08 -3.14 -22.23
CA LEU A 315 11.32 -4.35 -21.42
C LEU A 315 10.18 -5.38 -21.50
N GLY A 316 9.14 -5.12 -22.31
CA GLY A 316 8.04 -6.05 -22.50
C GLY A 316 7.01 -6.06 -21.36
N PHE A 317 7.00 -5.03 -20.48
CA PHE A 317 6.02 -4.98 -19.38
C PHE A 317 4.59 -4.65 -19.85
N ILE A 318 4.45 -4.05 -21.02
CA ILE A 318 3.17 -3.64 -21.63
C ILE A 318 2.68 -4.67 -22.66
N THR A 319 3.60 -5.42 -23.26
CA THR A 319 3.27 -6.45 -24.27
C THR A 319 3.07 -7.80 -23.58
N THR A 320 2.10 -8.57 -24.02
CA THR A 320 1.82 -9.96 -23.58
C THR A 320 2.84 -10.93 -24.14
#